data_c2a9e64d795e66cf09b53db1fdda9d3c
#
_entry.id   c2a9e64d795e66cf09b53db1fdda9d3c
#
_cell.length_a   1.000
_cell.length_b   1.000
_cell.length_c   1.000
_cell.angle_alpha   90.00
_cell.angle_beta   90.00
_cell.angle_gamma   90.00
#
_symmetry.space_group_name_H-M   'P 1'
#
loop_
_entity.id
_entity.type
_entity.pdbx_description
1 polymer ?
#
loop_
_entity_poly.entity_id
_entity_poly.type
_entity_poly.pdbx_seq_one_letter_code
_entity_poly.pdbx_strand_id
1 'polypeptide(L)'
;MSPHNHTHSDVLTFLLPSFPGPGAPGLLSILGLTYSTTLLGNGLLLLTICANTYLHQPQFSLLALLATTDLGLALSMLPTILDALWFPVPTISRDVCILQMCCLYTISTGQSSVLLAMALDRWLAVCHPLYYLAFFTPSRLAWTSLAFILRATIPLLPTPLLISSCSTCNLSLPFCFPTEVLQLSCGGRGWTYLAVSLLTTVSMDIVLITIFYCLVLWEVVKRVSPPWQHKALRTFTAHLCALLVFYGPLFVSALFPGSLPGSFVSLGLLASPAIHPLVYGIQSHRLRRGMLGALGCPSTLRVAPRPKRSHP
;
A
#
# COMPACT_ATOMS: atom_id res chain seq x y z
N MET A 1 17.12 34.29 46.96
CA MET A 1 17.31 32.90 46.55
C MET A 1 15.96 32.39 46.04
N SER A 2 15.71 32.50 44.75
CA SER A 2 14.53 31.94 44.09
C SER A 2 14.93 30.68 43.39
N PRO A 3 14.24 29.54 43.60
CA PRO A 3 14.47 28.36 42.75
C PRO A 3 13.76 28.58 41.40
N HIS A 4 14.53 28.73 40.37
CA HIS A 4 14.07 28.60 38.99
C HIS A 4 13.53 27.17 38.79
N ASN A 5 12.22 27.08 38.79
CA ASN A 5 11.50 25.89 38.42
C ASN A 5 11.50 25.84 36.87
N HIS A 6 12.56 25.32 36.26
CA HIS A 6 12.54 24.91 34.88
C HIS A 6 11.83 23.56 34.80
N THR A 7 10.52 23.58 34.62
CA THR A 7 9.79 22.46 34.03
C THR A 7 10.17 22.38 32.56
N HIS A 8 11.38 21.86 32.25
CA HIS A 8 11.66 21.26 30.98
C HIS A 8 10.84 19.96 30.95
N SER A 9 9.70 20.02 30.30
CA SER A 9 9.10 18.81 29.76
C SER A 9 10.11 18.28 28.76
N ASP A 10 10.88 17.26 29.15
CA ASP A 10 11.77 16.53 28.27
C ASP A 10 10.91 15.98 27.14
N VAL A 11 10.86 16.70 26.03
CA VAL A 11 10.21 16.24 24.81
C VAL A 11 11.05 15.08 24.33
N LEU A 12 10.55 13.86 24.55
CA LEU A 12 11.16 12.64 24.07
C LEU A 12 11.28 12.71 22.54
N THR A 13 12.50 12.66 22.03
CA THR A 13 12.79 12.78 20.60
C THR A 13 13.51 11.54 20.10
N PHE A 14 13.15 11.11 18.89
CA PHE A 14 13.86 10.06 18.17
C PHE A 14 14.82 10.70 17.15
N LEU A 15 16.03 10.14 17.03
CA LEU A 15 16.97 10.52 16.02
C LEU A 15 16.74 9.68 14.77
N LEU A 16 16.53 10.34 13.64
CA LEU A 16 16.43 9.70 12.33
C LEU A 16 17.83 9.62 11.69
N PRO A 17 18.12 8.60 10.89
CA PRO A 17 19.34 8.57 10.11
C PRO A 17 19.29 9.68 9.05
N SER A 18 20.34 10.48 8.95
CA SER A 18 20.54 11.35 7.81
C SER A 18 20.98 10.51 6.60
N PHE A 19 20.49 10.84 5.41
CA PHE A 19 21.07 10.29 4.21
C PHE A 19 22.49 10.83 4.04
N PRO A 20 23.48 9.99 3.64
CA PRO A 20 24.85 10.44 3.50
C PRO A 20 24.90 11.63 2.53
N GLY A 21 25.64 12.68 2.95
CA GLY A 21 25.76 14.02 2.37
C GLY A 21 25.90 14.10 0.83
N PRO A 22 26.45 15.16 0.26
CA PRO A 22 26.32 15.51 -1.16
C PRO A 22 26.84 14.46 -2.17
N GLY A 23 27.28 13.31 -1.69
CA GLY A 23 27.68 12.15 -2.49
C GLY A 23 26.58 11.21 -2.93
N ALA A 24 25.30 11.43 -2.58
CA ALA A 24 24.19 10.55 -2.98
C ALA A 24 23.19 11.20 -3.96
N PRO A 25 23.61 11.92 -5.03
CA PRO A 25 22.67 12.48 -6.01
C PRO A 25 21.81 11.40 -6.66
N GLY A 26 22.33 10.19 -6.81
CA GLY A 26 21.59 9.04 -7.32
C GLY A 26 20.41 8.62 -6.44
N LEU A 27 20.60 8.56 -5.11
CA LEU A 27 19.55 8.22 -4.17
C LEU A 27 18.42 9.26 -4.17
N LEU A 28 18.77 10.55 -4.18
CA LEU A 28 17.81 11.66 -4.25
C LEU A 28 16.99 11.59 -5.56
N SER A 29 17.65 11.29 -6.68
CA SER A 29 17.00 11.16 -7.98
C SER A 29 16.03 9.96 -7.98
N ILE A 30 16.43 8.83 -7.41
CA ILE A 30 15.58 7.62 -7.32
C ILE A 30 14.38 7.90 -6.41
N LEU A 31 14.58 8.49 -5.24
CA LEU A 31 13.49 8.88 -4.34
C LEU A 31 12.53 9.87 -5.01
N GLY A 32 13.06 10.92 -5.64
CA GLY A 32 12.25 11.91 -6.36
C GLY A 32 11.43 11.30 -7.48
N LEU A 33 12.02 10.39 -8.27
CA LEU A 33 11.31 9.66 -9.32
C LEU A 33 10.22 8.75 -8.75
N THR A 34 10.52 8.02 -7.68
CA THR A 34 9.57 7.12 -7.02
C THR A 34 8.38 7.89 -6.45
N TYR A 35 8.63 8.99 -5.74
CA TYR A 35 7.56 9.86 -5.22
C TYR A 35 6.74 10.49 -6.34
N SER A 36 7.38 11.02 -7.37
CA SER A 36 6.68 11.62 -8.52
C SER A 36 5.78 10.59 -9.21
N THR A 37 6.29 9.38 -9.44
CA THR A 37 5.52 8.28 -10.03
C THR A 37 4.34 7.89 -9.14
N THR A 38 4.55 7.82 -7.83
CA THR A 38 3.48 7.49 -6.87
C THR A 38 2.38 8.55 -6.88
N LEU A 39 2.74 9.83 -6.72
CA LEU A 39 1.76 10.91 -6.59
C LEU A 39 1.02 11.14 -7.92
N LEU A 40 1.75 11.25 -9.02
CA LEU A 40 1.15 11.50 -10.34
C LEU A 40 0.40 10.28 -10.86
N GLY A 41 0.97 9.09 -10.72
CA GLY A 41 0.37 7.85 -11.22
C GLY A 41 -0.93 7.50 -10.50
N ASN A 42 -0.92 7.47 -9.16
CA ASN A 42 -2.11 7.18 -8.38
C ASN A 42 -3.14 8.32 -8.42
N GLY A 43 -2.70 9.59 -8.42
CA GLY A 43 -3.57 10.74 -8.61
C GLY A 43 -4.30 10.71 -9.94
N LEU A 44 -3.59 10.45 -11.06
CA LEU A 44 -4.18 10.32 -12.38
C LEU A 44 -5.14 9.13 -12.46
N LEU A 45 -4.79 8.00 -11.82
CA LEU A 45 -5.64 6.82 -11.75
C LEU A 45 -6.96 7.13 -11.04
N LEU A 46 -6.92 7.77 -9.86
CA LEU A 46 -8.11 8.20 -9.12
C LEU A 46 -8.97 9.16 -9.93
N LEU A 47 -8.38 10.23 -10.49
CA LEU A 47 -9.09 11.19 -11.32
C LEU A 47 -9.77 10.50 -12.51
N THR A 48 -9.07 9.56 -13.16
CA THR A 48 -9.63 8.81 -14.29
C THR A 48 -10.83 7.97 -13.89
N ILE A 49 -10.76 7.26 -12.75
CA ILE A 49 -11.87 6.43 -12.26
C ILE A 49 -13.05 7.31 -11.85
N CYS A 50 -12.82 8.40 -11.13
CA CYS A 50 -13.89 9.30 -10.67
C CYS A 50 -14.59 10.02 -11.83
N ALA A 51 -13.84 10.44 -12.85
CA ALA A 51 -14.37 11.20 -13.99
C ALA A 51 -15.17 10.34 -14.99
N ASN A 52 -14.99 9.01 -14.98
CA ASN A 52 -15.56 8.15 -16.01
C ASN A 52 -16.56 7.14 -15.42
N THR A 53 -17.83 7.38 -15.59
CA THR A 53 -18.91 6.51 -15.06
C THR A 53 -18.84 5.05 -15.53
N TYR A 54 -18.30 4.79 -16.72
CA TYR A 54 -18.09 3.42 -17.22
C TYR A 54 -17.02 2.64 -16.43
N LEU A 55 -16.22 3.30 -15.59
CA LEU A 55 -15.26 2.70 -14.68
C LEU A 55 -15.83 2.47 -13.27
N HIS A 56 -17.08 2.81 -13.00
CA HIS A 56 -17.72 2.56 -11.70
C HIS A 56 -18.17 1.08 -11.55
N GLN A 57 -17.23 0.17 -11.75
CA GLN A 57 -17.39 -1.27 -11.52
C GLN A 57 -16.62 -1.69 -10.27
N PRO A 58 -17.02 -2.73 -9.54
CA PRO A 58 -16.36 -3.14 -8.28
C PRO A 58 -14.84 -3.26 -8.40
N GLN A 59 -14.34 -3.85 -9.49
CA GLN A 59 -12.90 -3.99 -9.74
C GLN A 59 -12.14 -2.65 -9.79
N PHE A 60 -12.73 -1.59 -10.36
CA PHE A 60 -12.09 -0.27 -10.42
C PHE A 60 -12.27 0.51 -9.12
N SER A 61 -13.32 0.23 -8.36
CA SER A 61 -13.50 0.78 -7.01
C SER A 61 -12.43 0.23 -6.05
N LEU A 62 -12.11 -1.06 -6.13
CA LEU A 62 -11.00 -1.65 -5.38
C LEU A 62 -9.65 -1.07 -5.81
N LEU A 63 -9.47 -0.84 -7.10
CA LEU A 63 -8.26 -0.19 -7.61
C LEU A 63 -8.14 1.27 -7.17
N ALA A 64 -9.24 2.02 -7.10
CA ALA A 64 -9.26 3.36 -6.53
C ALA A 64 -8.90 3.35 -5.04
N LEU A 65 -9.39 2.37 -4.28
CA LEU A 65 -9.05 2.20 -2.88
C LEU A 65 -7.55 1.86 -2.72
N LEU A 66 -7.00 1.01 -3.58
CA LEU A 66 -5.56 0.71 -3.62
C LEU A 66 -4.74 2.00 -3.88
N ALA A 67 -5.12 2.79 -4.88
CA ALA A 67 -4.45 4.05 -5.18
C ALA A 67 -4.55 5.06 -4.02
N THR A 68 -5.65 5.07 -3.28
CA THR A 68 -5.82 5.91 -2.08
C THR A 68 -4.87 5.47 -0.97
N THR A 69 -4.72 4.16 -0.73
CA THR A 69 -3.76 3.64 0.25
C THR A 69 -2.32 3.89 -0.17
N ASP A 70 -1.99 3.78 -1.46
CA ASP A 70 -0.68 4.11 -2.01
C ASP A 70 -0.29 5.57 -1.76
N LEU A 71 -1.21 6.50 -2.03
CA LEU A 71 -1.02 7.94 -1.74
C LEU A 71 -0.88 8.20 -0.24
N GLY A 72 -1.72 7.57 0.57
CA GLY A 72 -1.67 7.70 2.02
C GLY A 72 -0.34 7.24 2.60
N LEU A 73 0.19 6.11 2.12
CA LEU A 73 1.49 5.57 2.54
C LEU A 73 2.63 6.53 2.17
N ALA A 74 2.67 6.99 0.93
CA ALA A 74 3.69 7.94 0.47
C ALA A 74 3.64 9.26 1.25
N LEU A 75 2.46 9.83 1.43
CA LEU A 75 2.28 11.09 2.16
C LEU A 75 2.64 10.96 3.66
N SER A 76 2.41 9.80 4.26
CA SER A 76 2.77 9.55 5.66
C SER A 76 4.29 9.53 5.89
N MET A 77 5.08 9.08 4.90
CA MET A 77 6.54 9.01 5.00
C MET A 77 7.23 10.30 4.53
N LEU A 78 6.57 11.10 3.69
CA LEU A 78 7.18 12.25 3.02
C LEU A 78 7.84 13.26 3.98
N PRO A 79 7.21 13.70 5.09
CA PRO A 79 7.82 14.70 5.97
C PRO A 79 9.15 14.26 6.54
N THR A 80 9.22 13.05 7.07
CA THR A 80 10.43 12.54 7.73
C THR A 80 11.54 12.20 6.73
N ILE A 81 11.21 11.79 5.51
CA ILE A 81 12.19 11.60 4.44
C ILE A 81 12.75 12.95 3.98
N LEU A 82 11.93 13.98 3.90
CA LEU A 82 12.42 15.34 3.60
C LEU A 82 13.33 15.85 4.70
N ASP A 83 12.98 15.65 5.97
CA ASP A 83 13.83 16.03 7.10
C ASP A 83 15.18 15.29 7.06
N ALA A 84 15.16 13.99 6.76
CA ALA A 84 16.38 13.17 6.62
C ALA A 84 17.27 13.59 5.45
N LEU A 85 16.71 14.24 4.43
CA LEU A 85 17.46 14.76 3.27
C LEU A 85 18.04 16.15 3.51
N TRP A 86 17.33 16.99 4.27
CA TRP A 86 17.74 18.42 4.43
C TRP A 86 18.53 18.70 5.69
N PHE A 87 18.30 17.93 6.76
CA PHE A 87 18.94 18.20 8.05
C PHE A 87 20.07 17.20 8.33
N PRO A 88 21.23 17.66 8.87
CA PRO A 88 22.34 16.78 9.23
C PRO A 88 22.01 15.88 10.44
N VAL A 89 21.11 16.33 11.31
CA VAL A 89 20.62 15.59 12.48
C VAL A 89 19.11 15.72 12.54
N PRO A 90 18.39 14.94 11.70
CA PRO A 90 16.93 15.00 11.69
C PRO A 90 16.36 14.36 12.97
N THR A 91 15.41 15.04 13.59
CA THR A 91 14.77 14.58 14.82
C THR A 91 13.26 14.62 14.66
N ILE A 92 12.57 13.65 15.28
CA ILE A 92 11.12 13.60 15.32
C ILE A 92 10.65 13.50 16.78
N SER A 93 9.60 14.23 17.15
CA SER A 93 9.00 14.10 18.47
C SER A 93 8.32 12.73 18.61
N ARG A 94 8.30 12.21 19.84
CA ARG A 94 7.69 10.92 20.16
C ARG A 94 6.25 10.81 19.66
N ASP A 95 5.43 11.83 19.90
CA ASP A 95 4.01 11.78 19.57
C ASP A 95 3.77 11.75 18.05
N VAL A 96 4.55 12.51 17.28
CA VAL A 96 4.53 12.49 15.82
C VAL A 96 5.02 11.16 15.29
N CYS A 97 6.05 10.56 15.90
CA CYS A 97 6.54 9.24 15.55
C CYS A 97 5.49 8.15 15.80
N ILE A 98 4.80 8.17 16.95
CA ILE A 98 3.69 7.25 17.24
C ILE A 98 2.56 7.41 16.22
N LEU A 99 2.18 8.66 15.93
CA LEU A 99 1.14 8.93 14.92
C LEU A 99 1.54 8.39 13.55
N GLN A 100 2.76 8.67 13.09
CA GLN A 100 3.28 8.15 11.82
C GLN A 100 3.27 6.63 11.79
N MET A 101 3.75 5.99 12.86
CA MET A 101 3.75 4.53 13.01
C MET A 101 2.34 3.95 12.91
N CYS A 102 1.36 4.55 13.60
CA CYS A 102 -0.04 4.13 13.53
C CYS A 102 -0.62 4.29 12.12
N CYS A 103 -0.33 5.40 11.44
CA CYS A 103 -0.74 5.63 10.05
C CYS A 103 -0.14 4.58 9.11
N LEU A 104 1.17 4.35 9.17
CA LEU A 104 1.86 3.38 8.33
C LEU A 104 1.31 1.96 8.52
N TYR A 105 1.11 1.53 9.76
CA TYR A 105 0.55 0.23 10.07
C TYR A 105 -0.89 0.07 9.53
N THR A 106 -1.75 1.05 9.82
CA THR A 106 -3.16 1.02 9.40
C THR A 106 -3.29 1.02 7.88
N ILE A 107 -2.54 1.88 7.20
CA ILE A 107 -2.58 1.99 5.73
C ILE A 107 -2.02 0.72 5.09
N SER A 108 -0.90 0.18 5.56
CA SER A 108 -0.30 -1.05 5.03
C SER A 108 -1.20 -2.28 5.24
N THR A 109 -1.84 -2.40 6.42
CA THR A 109 -2.81 -3.46 6.69
C THR A 109 -4.08 -3.30 5.83
N GLY A 110 -4.52 -2.06 5.62
CA GLY A 110 -5.60 -1.72 4.69
C GLY A 110 -5.26 -2.12 3.26
N GLN A 111 -4.06 -1.81 2.80
CA GLN A 111 -3.56 -2.17 1.47
C GLN A 111 -3.52 -3.69 1.26
N SER A 112 -3.03 -4.45 2.24
CA SER A 112 -3.09 -5.91 2.26
C SER A 112 -4.53 -6.43 2.12
N SER A 113 -5.48 -5.83 2.85
CA SER A 113 -6.91 -6.16 2.77
C SER A 113 -7.52 -5.86 1.41
N VAL A 114 -7.12 -4.76 0.77
CA VAL A 114 -7.55 -4.41 -0.59
C VAL A 114 -7.04 -5.43 -1.61
N LEU A 115 -5.78 -5.85 -1.50
CA LEU A 115 -5.20 -6.89 -2.36
C LEU A 115 -5.93 -8.23 -2.19
N LEU A 116 -6.31 -8.60 -0.96
CA LEU A 116 -7.14 -9.77 -0.69
C LEU A 116 -8.53 -9.63 -1.32
N ALA A 117 -9.18 -8.47 -1.18
CA ALA A 117 -10.48 -8.20 -1.79
C ALA A 117 -10.42 -8.26 -3.33
N MET A 118 -9.31 -7.82 -3.94
CA MET A 118 -9.08 -7.93 -5.38
C MET A 118 -8.91 -9.38 -5.82
N ALA A 119 -8.28 -10.24 -5.02
CA ALA A 119 -8.18 -11.68 -5.30
C ALA A 119 -9.55 -12.36 -5.22
N LEU A 120 -10.36 -12.01 -4.21
CA LEU A 120 -11.74 -12.46 -4.07
C LEU A 120 -12.61 -12.00 -5.25
N ASP A 121 -12.50 -10.73 -5.67
CA ASP A 121 -13.19 -10.18 -6.84
C ASP A 121 -12.90 -11.02 -8.10
N ARG A 122 -11.63 -11.35 -8.31
CA ARG A 122 -11.23 -12.20 -9.45
C ARG A 122 -11.81 -13.60 -9.38
N TRP A 123 -11.78 -14.22 -8.21
CA TRP A 123 -12.36 -15.55 -8.00
C TRP A 123 -13.88 -15.55 -8.26
N LEU A 124 -14.62 -14.60 -7.71
CA LEU A 124 -16.06 -14.47 -7.94
C LEU A 124 -16.39 -14.22 -9.42
N ALA A 125 -15.65 -13.33 -10.07
CA ALA A 125 -15.90 -12.99 -11.48
C ALA A 125 -15.67 -14.18 -12.45
N VAL A 126 -14.74 -15.07 -12.12
CA VAL A 126 -14.37 -16.20 -12.97
C VAL A 126 -15.16 -17.45 -12.62
N CYS A 127 -15.24 -17.79 -11.32
CA CYS A 127 -15.83 -19.05 -10.85
C CYS A 127 -17.36 -18.95 -10.64
N HIS A 128 -17.86 -17.76 -10.29
CA HIS A 128 -19.28 -17.54 -9.92
C HIS A 128 -19.88 -16.29 -10.58
N PRO A 129 -19.88 -16.18 -11.93
CA PRO A 129 -20.29 -14.96 -12.62
C PRO A 129 -21.75 -14.56 -12.39
N LEU A 130 -22.65 -15.52 -12.15
CA LEU A 130 -24.07 -15.25 -11.87
C LEU A 130 -24.29 -14.63 -10.48
N TYR A 131 -23.44 -14.97 -9.50
CA TYR A 131 -23.52 -14.46 -8.13
C TYR A 131 -22.71 -13.20 -7.92
N TYR A 132 -21.86 -12.80 -8.89
CA TYR A 132 -20.91 -11.69 -8.77
C TYR A 132 -21.60 -10.39 -8.33
N LEU A 133 -22.64 -9.95 -9.04
CA LEU A 133 -23.36 -8.70 -8.70
C LEU A 133 -24.19 -8.82 -7.42
N ALA A 134 -24.70 -10.00 -7.11
CA ALA A 134 -25.43 -10.25 -5.88
C ALA A 134 -24.53 -10.27 -4.64
N PHE A 135 -23.25 -10.54 -4.82
CA PHE A 135 -22.27 -10.53 -3.73
C PHE A 135 -21.88 -9.10 -3.33
N PHE A 136 -21.65 -8.21 -4.29
CA PHE A 136 -21.24 -6.83 -4.04
C PHE A 136 -22.42 -5.90 -3.73
N THR A 137 -23.19 -6.24 -2.69
CA THR A 137 -24.24 -5.34 -2.17
C THR A 137 -23.64 -4.24 -1.31
N PRO A 138 -24.22 -3.01 -1.26
CA PRO A 138 -23.72 -1.91 -0.43
C PRO A 138 -23.56 -2.29 1.04
N SER A 139 -24.47 -3.08 1.59
CA SER A 139 -24.41 -3.55 2.97
C SER A 139 -23.21 -4.48 3.22
N ARG A 140 -22.99 -5.45 2.35
CA ARG A 140 -21.81 -6.36 2.47
C ARG A 140 -20.51 -5.60 2.32
N LEU A 141 -20.45 -4.66 1.39
CA LEU A 141 -19.26 -3.81 1.20
C LEU A 141 -18.99 -2.98 2.47
N ALA A 142 -20.01 -2.40 3.08
CA ALA A 142 -19.86 -1.64 4.33
C ALA A 142 -19.34 -2.52 5.49
N TRP A 143 -19.91 -3.72 5.68
CA TRP A 143 -19.45 -4.66 6.71
C TRP A 143 -18.02 -5.15 6.46
N THR A 144 -17.67 -5.43 5.22
CA THR A 144 -16.30 -5.83 4.86
C THR A 144 -15.31 -4.70 5.11
N SER A 145 -15.66 -3.46 4.74
CA SER A 145 -14.83 -2.28 5.02
C SER A 145 -14.65 -2.05 6.52
N LEU A 146 -15.73 -2.18 7.31
CA LEU A 146 -15.65 -2.07 8.77
C LEU A 146 -14.73 -3.16 9.36
N ALA A 147 -14.86 -4.41 8.91
CA ALA A 147 -14.00 -5.50 9.36
C ALA A 147 -12.52 -5.22 9.05
N PHE A 148 -12.21 -4.67 7.87
CA PHE A 148 -10.83 -4.29 7.51
C PHE A 148 -10.30 -3.15 8.38
N ILE A 149 -11.12 -2.14 8.68
CA ILE A 149 -10.74 -1.04 9.56
C ILE A 149 -10.47 -1.57 10.98
N LEU A 150 -11.35 -2.38 11.53
CA LEU A 150 -11.19 -2.96 12.86
C LEU A 150 -9.94 -3.85 12.94
N ARG A 151 -9.71 -4.67 11.93
CA ARG A 151 -8.50 -5.51 11.83
C ARG A 151 -7.22 -4.69 11.82
N ALA A 152 -7.23 -3.52 11.20
CA ALA A 152 -6.07 -2.62 11.12
C ALA A 152 -5.87 -1.81 12.42
N THR A 153 -6.94 -1.46 13.13
CA THR A 153 -6.87 -0.55 14.28
C THR A 153 -6.74 -1.27 15.63
N ILE A 154 -7.41 -2.42 15.82
CA ILE A 154 -7.40 -3.16 17.09
C ILE A 154 -5.97 -3.49 17.58
N PRO A 155 -5.04 -3.99 16.75
CA PRO A 155 -3.68 -4.28 17.19
C PRO A 155 -2.88 -3.06 17.63
N LEU A 156 -3.30 -1.85 17.25
CA LEU A 156 -2.61 -0.62 17.62
C LEU A 156 -3.05 -0.06 18.98
N LEU A 157 -4.19 -0.50 19.52
CA LEU A 157 -4.74 0.04 20.77
C LEU A 157 -3.75 -0.01 21.96
N PRO A 158 -2.97 -1.08 22.20
CA PRO A 158 -2.02 -1.10 23.30
C PRO A 158 -0.71 -0.34 23.02
N THR A 159 -0.46 0.06 21.78
CA THR A 159 0.83 0.62 21.36
C THR A 159 1.25 1.89 22.11
N PRO A 160 0.39 2.90 22.35
CA PRO A 160 0.77 4.09 23.11
C PRO A 160 1.22 3.78 24.52
N LEU A 161 0.62 2.76 25.15
CA LEU A 161 0.96 2.32 26.52
C LEU A 161 2.31 1.58 26.54
N LEU A 162 2.63 0.88 25.46
CA LEU A 162 3.85 0.10 25.34
C LEU A 162 5.09 0.99 25.09
N ILE A 163 4.93 2.15 24.45
CA ILE A 163 6.03 3.07 24.10
C ILE A 163 6.39 4.04 25.25
N SER A 164 5.82 3.89 26.42
CA SER A 164 5.97 4.86 27.53
C SER A 164 7.38 5.02 28.12
N SER A 165 8.34 4.15 27.79
CA SER A 165 9.58 3.98 28.57
C SER A 165 10.90 4.38 27.87
N CYS A 166 10.89 4.89 26.64
CA CYS A 166 12.12 5.24 25.94
C CYS A 166 12.46 6.74 26.05
N SER A 167 13.64 7.07 26.56
CA SER A 167 14.08 8.46 26.70
C SER A 167 14.72 9.04 25.43
N THR A 168 15.55 8.29 24.71
CA THR A 168 16.12 8.66 23.41
C THR A 168 16.44 7.40 22.63
N CYS A 169 15.95 7.30 21.39
CA CYS A 169 16.21 6.14 20.53
C CYS A 169 16.71 6.59 19.16
N ASN A 170 17.73 5.91 18.66
CA ASN A 170 18.25 6.09 17.29
C ASN A 170 17.52 5.12 16.38
N LEU A 171 16.83 5.64 15.37
CA LEU A 171 16.20 4.85 14.34
C LEU A 171 17.17 4.52 13.22
N SER A 172 17.03 3.37 12.59
CA SER A 172 17.79 2.96 11.40
C SER A 172 17.10 3.36 10.09
N LEU A 173 15.79 3.64 10.14
CA LEU A 173 14.99 4.08 9.02
C LEU A 173 14.67 5.58 9.11
N PRO A 174 14.54 6.28 7.98
CA PRO A 174 14.21 7.72 7.97
C PRO A 174 12.72 7.99 8.20
N PHE A 175 12.02 7.08 8.87
CA PHE A 175 10.61 7.18 9.29
C PHE A 175 10.33 6.18 10.42
N CYS A 176 9.28 6.43 11.18
CA CYS A 176 8.92 5.59 12.32
C CYS A 176 8.21 4.31 11.87
N PHE A 177 8.99 3.26 11.66
CA PHE A 177 8.44 1.96 11.28
C PHE A 177 8.02 1.17 12.52
N PRO A 178 6.82 0.54 12.53
CA PRO A 178 6.24 -0.07 13.72
C PRO A 178 7.14 -1.08 14.43
N THR A 179 7.78 -1.97 13.67
CA THR A 179 8.63 -3.03 14.26
C THR A 179 9.88 -2.46 14.90
N GLU A 180 10.47 -1.43 14.31
CA GLU A 180 11.69 -0.79 14.81
C GLU A 180 11.41 0.02 16.08
N VAL A 181 10.39 0.89 16.05
CA VAL A 181 10.03 1.72 17.20
C VAL A 181 9.71 0.87 18.42
N LEU A 182 8.97 -0.22 18.25
CA LEU A 182 8.60 -1.10 19.35
C LEU A 182 9.75 -1.99 19.85
N GLN A 183 10.66 -2.36 18.97
CA GLN A 183 11.88 -3.08 19.36
C GLN A 183 12.75 -2.23 20.26
N LEU A 184 12.92 -0.96 19.92
CA LEU A 184 13.74 -0.01 20.68
C LEU A 184 13.06 0.43 22.00
N SER A 185 11.74 0.63 21.98
CA SER A 185 11.02 1.25 23.09
C SER A 185 10.58 0.31 24.21
N CYS A 186 10.35 -0.97 23.94
CA CYS A 186 9.55 -1.84 24.83
C CYS A 186 10.30 -3.06 25.39
N GLY A 187 11.62 -3.11 25.29
CA GLY A 187 12.38 -4.22 25.87
C GLY A 187 11.90 -5.62 25.43
N GLY A 188 11.36 -5.76 24.24
CA GLY A 188 10.98 -7.02 23.62
C GLY A 188 9.49 -7.41 23.67
N ARG A 189 8.72 -7.02 24.69
CA ARG A 189 7.29 -7.46 24.78
C ARG A 189 6.38 -6.79 23.75
N GLY A 190 6.54 -5.49 23.54
CA GLY A 190 5.73 -4.75 22.57
C GLY A 190 6.06 -5.16 21.13
N TRP A 191 7.33 -5.41 20.85
CA TRP A 191 7.78 -5.94 19.57
C TRP A 191 7.15 -7.31 19.28
N THR A 192 7.21 -8.23 20.26
CA THR A 192 6.63 -9.59 20.09
C THR A 192 5.15 -9.51 19.80
N TYR A 193 4.39 -8.67 20.51
CA TYR A 193 2.96 -8.51 20.29
C TYR A 193 2.65 -8.03 18.86
N LEU A 194 3.30 -6.96 18.42
CA LEU A 194 3.03 -6.39 17.08
C LEU A 194 3.58 -7.28 15.96
N ALA A 195 4.75 -7.89 16.16
CA ALA A 195 5.33 -8.81 15.20
C ALA A 195 4.42 -10.05 15.01
N VAL A 196 3.89 -10.63 16.09
CA VAL A 196 2.94 -11.75 16.00
C VAL A 196 1.65 -11.29 15.33
N SER A 197 1.11 -10.13 15.69
CA SER A 197 -0.10 -9.58 15.08
C SER A 197 0.08 -9.31 13.57
N LEU A 198 1.19 -8.71 13.18
CA LEU A 198 1.51 -8.46 11.77
C LEU A 198 1.72 -9.76 11.00
N LEU A 199 2.49 -10.69 11.56
CA LEU A 199 2.79 -11.97 10.93
C LEU A 199 1.53 -12.81 10.72
N THR A 200 0.65 -12.91 11.73
CA THR A 200 -0.61 -13.64 11.62
C THR A 200 -1.54 -13.01 10.58
N THR A 201 -1.63 -11.68 10.56
CA THR A 201 -2.46 -10.94 9.60
C THR A 201 -1.97 -11.15 8.16
N VAL A 202 -0.67 -10.94 7.94
CA VAL A 202 -0.04 -11.07 6.61
C VAL A 202 -0.07 -12.53 6.13
N SER A 203 0.25 -13.49 6.99
CA SER A 203 0.22 -14.91 6.60
C SER A 203 -1.19 -15.38 6.23
N MET A 204 -2.21 -14.96 6.97
CA MET A 204 -3.60 -15.25 6.66
C MET A 204 -3.99 -14.68 5.28
N ASP A 205 -3.63 -13.43 4.99
CA ASP A 205 -3.92 -12.81 3.70
C ASP A 205 -3.24 -13.56 2.54
N ILE A 206 -1.96 -13.90 2.69
CA ILE A 206 -1.21 -14.63 1.67
C ILE A 206 -1.82 -16.02 1.41
N VAL A 207 -2.20 -16.74 2.46
CA VAL A 207 -2.86 -18.05 2.33
C VAL A 207 -4.18 -17.91 1.57
N LEU A 208 -5.04 -16.98 1.96
CA LEU A 208 -6.33 -16.75 1.30
C LEU A 208 -6.16 -16.29 -0.16
N ILE A 209 -5.26 -15.36 -0.42
CA ILE A 209 -4.94 -14.90 -1.79
C ILE A 209 -4.46 -16.10 -2.64
N THR A 210 -3.57 -16.93 -2.09
CA THR A 210 -3.06 -18.11 -2.78
C THR A 210 -4.19 -19.08 -3.11
N ILE A 211 -5.08 -19.37 -2.16
CA ILE A 211 -6.25 -20.23 -2.38
C ILE A 211 -7.13 -19.66 -3.50
N PHE A 212 -7.51 -18.39 -3.46
CA PHE A 212 -8.35 -17.78 -4.50
C PHE A 212 -7.70 -17.87 -5.88
N TYR A 213 -6.40 -17.61 -5.98
CA TYR A 213 -5.71 -17.72 -7.28
C TYR A 213 -5.54 -19.14 -7.77
N CYS A 214 -5.30 -20.11 -6.89
CA CYS A 214 -5.31 -21.53 -7.25
C CYS A 214 -6.68 -21.95 -7.81
N LEU A 215 -7.78 -21.51 -7.18
CA LEU A 215 -9.14 -21.79 -7.65
C LEU A 215 -9.41 -21.13 -9.01
N VAL A 216 -8.99 -19.87 -9.20
CA VAL A 216 -9.13 -19.16 -10.49
C VAL A 216 -8.35 -19.89 -11.59
N LEU A 217 -7.08 -20.24 -11.34
CA LEU A 217 -6.25 -20.96 -12.31
C LEU A 217 -6.85 -22.31 -12.68
N TRP A 218 -7.31 -23.06 -11.69
CA TRP A 218 -7.98 -24.35 -11.91
C TRP A 218 -9.20 -24.21 -12.83
N GLU A 219 -10.06 -23.21 -12.57
CA GLU A 219 -11.27 -22.97 -13.36
C GLU A 219 -10.93 -22.51 -14.79
N VAL A 220 -9.95 -21.61 -14.93
CA VAL A 220 -9.49 -21.10 -16.25
C VAL A 220 -8.93 -22.24 -17.10
N VAL A 221 -8.11 -23.12 -16.53
CA VAL A 221 -7.53 -24.26 -17.27
C VAL A 221 -8.61 -25.26 -17.69
N LYS A 222 -9.60 -25.51 -16.83
CA LYS A 222 -10.65 -26.50 -17.11
C LYS A 222 -11.71 -26.05 -18.11
N ARG A 223 -12.17 -24.78 -18.02
CA ARG A 223 -13.41 -24.37 -18.68
C ARG A 223 -13.26 -23.28 -19.72
N VAL A 224 -12.11 -22.62 -19.78
CA VAL A 224 -11.93 -21.45 -20.64
C VAL A 224 -11.18 -21.83 -21.91
N SER A 225 -11.68 -21.41 -23.06
CA SER A 225 -10.98 -21.60 -24.33
C SER A 225 -9.64 -20.85 -24.41
N PRO A 226 -8.64 -21.32 -25.17
CA PRO A 226 -7.28 -20.76 -25.18
C PRO A 226 -7.19 -19.24 -25.29
N PRO A 227 -7.93 -18.54 -26.18
CA PRO A 227 -7.80 -17.08 -26.29
C PRO A 227 -8.25 -16.32 -25.05
N TRP A 228 -9.22 -16.84 -24.28
CA TRP A 228 -9.67 -16.25 -23.03
C TRP A 228 -8.77 -16.60 -21.86
N GLN A 229 -8.09 -17.76 -21.91
CA GLN A 229 -7.08 -18.14 -20.92
C GLN A 229 -5.94 -17.10 -20.88
N HIS A 230 -5.42 -16.68 -22.03
CA HIS A 230 -4.37 -15.65 -22.09
C HIS A 230 -4.79 -14.33 -21.45
N LYS A 231 -6.06 -13.92 -21.62
CA LYS A 231 -6.59 -12.70 -21.02
C LYS A 231 -6.67 -12.83 -19.50
N ALA A 232 -7.14 -13.96 -18.98
CA ALA A 232 -7.24 -14.25 -17.56
C ALA A 232 -5.83 -14.31 -16.93
N LEU A 233 -4.90 -15.03 -17.56
CA LEU A 233 -3.50 -15.13 -17.12
C LEU A 233 -2.80 -13.77 -17.06
N ARG A 234 -3.03 -12.91 -18.02
CA ARG A 234 -2.48 -11.55 -18.03
C ARG A 234 -2.94 -10.76 -16.80
N THR A 235 -4.24 -10.85 -16.43
CA THR A 235 -4.76 -10.20 -15.23
C THR A 235 -4.14 -10.79 -13.97
N PHE A 236 -4.02 -12.11 -13.91
CA PHE A 236 -3.35 -12.81 -12.83
C PHE A 236 -1.90 -12.36 -12.65
N THR A 237 -1.13 -12.29 -13.74
CA THR A 237 0.28 -11.87 -13.70
C THR A 237 0.45 -10.48 -13.10
N ALA A 238 -0.42 -9.52 -13.44
CA ALA A 238 -0.33 -8.18 -12.84
C ALA A 238 -0.62 -8.18 -11.34
N HIS A 239 -1.62 -8.95 -10.89
CA HIS A 239 -1.87 -9.09 -9.47
C HIS A 239 -0.71 -9.76 -8.75
N LEU A 240 -0.11 -10.80 -9.35
CA LEU A 240 1.07 -11.45 -8.80
C LEU A 240 2.25 -10.46 -8.70
N CYS A 241 2.47 -9.63 -9.71
CA CYS A 241 3.48 -8.58 -9.66
C CYS A 241 3.20 -7.58 -8.51
N ALA A 242 1.96 -7.13 -8.36
CA ALA A 242 1.57 -6.24 -7.28
C ALA A 242 1.81 -6.86 -5.89
N LEU A 243 1.46 -8.14 -5.71
CA LEU A 243 1.72 -8.89 -4.47
C LEU A 243 3.20 -9.04 -4.18
N LEU A 244 4.01 -9.41 -5.17
CA LEU A 244 5.46 -9.56 -5.01
C LEU A 244 6.14 -8.23 -4.64
N VAL A 245 5.70 -7.14 -5.24
CA VAL A 245 6.24 -5.81 -4.94
C VAL A 245 5.81 -5.34 -3.55
N PHE A 246 4.59 -5.66 -3.11
CA PHE A 246 4.09 -5.30 -1.78
C PHE A 246 4.71 -6.15 -0.67
N TYR A 247 4.65 -7.48 -0.81
CA TYR A 247 5.13 -8.39 0.25
C TYR A 247 6.62 -8.67 0.20
N GLY A 248 7.27 -8.54 -0.98
CA GLY A 248 8.68 -8.84 -1.17
C GLY A 248 9.61 -8.10 -0.19
N PRO A 249 9.55 -6.77 -0.09
CA PRO A 249 10.37 -6.01 0.85
C PRO A 249 10.11 -6.39 2.31
N LEU A 250 8.87 -6.70 2.69
CA LEU A 250 8.50 -7.15 4.03
C LEU A 250 9.14 -8.51 4.34
N PHE A 251 9.10 -9.46 3.39
CA PHE A 251 9.74 -10.76 3.54
C PHE A 251 11.25 -10.66 3.65
N VAL A 252 11.87 -9.86 2.77
CA VAL A 252 13.33 -9.70 2.77
C VAL A 252 13.78 -9.04 4.09
N SER A 253 13.07 -8.04 4.59
CA SER A 253 13.39 -7.42 5.88
C SER A 253 13.16 -8.35 7.08
N ALA A 254 12.20 -9.26 6.99
CA ALA A 254 11.92 -10.25 8.05
C ALA A 254 12.96 -11.40 8.06
N LEU A 255 13.42 -11.84 6.89
CA LEU A 255 14.43 -12.90 6.77
C LEU A 255 15.84 -12.43 7.13
N PHE A 256 16.15 -11.17 6.89
CA PHE A 256 17.48 -10.59 7.11
C PHE A 256 17.42 -9.36 8.03
N PRO A 257 16.98 -9.51 9.28
CA PRO A 257 16.83 -8.39 10.20
C PRO A 257 18.18 -7.72 10.47
N GLY A 258 18.24 -6.41 10.23
CA GLY A 258 19.45 -5.59 10.49
C GLY A 258 20.60 -5.74 9.50
N SER A 259 20.52 -6.63 8.50
CA SER A 259 21.59 -6.82 7.50
C SER A 259 21.45 -5.91 6.27
N LEU A 260 20.26 -5.34 6.05
CA LEU A 260 19.98 -4.47 4.91
C LEU A 260 20.13 -2.99 5.29
N PRO A 261 20.74 -2.15 4.44
CA PRO A 261 20.75 -0.71 4.65
C PRO A 261 19.32 -0.15 4.74
N GLY A 262 19.07 0.80 5.65
CA GLY A 262 17.76 1.44 5.82
C GLY A 262 17.23 2.09 4.53
N SER A 263 18.12 2.61 3.67
CA SER A 263 17.78 3.13 2.35
C SER A 263 17.17 2.07 1.42
N PHE A 264 17.67 0.82 1.47
CA PHE A 264 17.12 -0.28 0.67
C PHE A 264 15.71 -0.66 1.11
N VAL A 265 15.50 -0.76 2.43
CA VAL A 265 14.16 -1.04 2.99
C VAL A 265 13.18 0.07 2.65
N SER A 266 13.60 1.33 2.76
CA SER A 266 12.80 2.50 2.42
C SER A 266 12.37 2.51 0.94
N LEU A 267 13.32 2.27 0.03
CA LEU A 267 13.05 2.17 -1.40
C LEU A 267 12.11 1.00 -1.71
N GLY A 268 12.29 -0.14 -1.06
CA GLY A 268 11.42 -1.30 -1.23
C GLY A 268 9.98 -1.01 -0.84
N LEU A 269 9.74 -0.33 0.29
CA LEU A 269 8.40 0.06 0.74
C LEU A 269 7.74 1.11 -0.18
N LEU A 270 8.54 2.04 -0.72
CA LEU A 270 8.06 3.07 -1.66
C LEU A 270 7.87 2.52 -3.09
N ALA A 271 8.52 1.42 -3.44
CA ALA A 271 8.40 0.83 -4.77
C ALA A 271 6.97 0.34 -5.05
N SER A 272 6.28 -0.23 -4.05
CA SER A 272 4.92 -0.73 -4.20
C SER A 272 3.95 0.35 -4.67
N PRO A 273 3.79 1.49 -4.00
CA PRO A 273 2.94 2.60 -4.44
C PRO A 273 3.30 3.16 -5.83
N ALA A 274 4.58 3.12 -6.21
CA ALA A 274 5.02 3.63 -7.51
C ALA A 274 4.73 2.67 -8.67
N ILE A 275 4.78 1.37 -8.42
CA ILE A 275 4.62 0.33 -9.44
C ILE A 275 3.15 0.02 -9.72
N HIS A 276 2.26 0.10 -8.73
CA HIS A 276 0.84 -0.22 -8.88
C HIS A 276 0.17 0.54 -10.04
N PRO A 277 0.25 1.88 -10.16
CA PRO A 277 -0.39 2.59 -11.27
C PRO A 277 0.18 2.19 -12.63
N LEU A 278 1.47 1.84 -12.71
CA LEU A 278 2.09 1.37 -13.94
C LEU A 278 1.55 0.00 -14.35
N VAL A 279 1.53 -0.96 -13.42
CA VAL A 279 1.04 -2.32 -13.66
C VAL A 279 -0.41 -2.32 -14.12
N TYR A 280 -1.30 -1.64 -13.40
CA TYR A 280 -2.73 -1.61 -13.71
C TYR A 280 -3.06 -0.69 -14.88
N GLY A 281 -2.34 0.44 -15.04
CA GLY A 281 -2.49 1.35 -16.18
C GLY A 281 -2.12 0.69 -17.51
N ILE A 282 -1.03 -0.06 -17.56
CA ILE A 282 -0.61 -0.78 -18.78
C ILE A 282 -1.57 -1.92 -19.09
N GLN A 283 -2.05 -2.63 -18.09
CA GLN A 283 -2.85 -3.83 -18.26
C GLN A 283 -4.27 -3.55 -18.73
N SER A 284 -4.94 -2.54 -18.18
CA SER A 284 -6.33 -2.22 -18.48
C SER A 284 -6.43 -1.23 -19.65
N HIS A 285 -6.83 -1.73 -20.83
CA HIS A 285 -7.05 -0.88 -22.00
C HIS A 285 -8.10 0.23 -21.76
N ARG A 286 -9.12 -0.04 -20.92
CA ARG A 286 -10.15 0.95 -20.56
C ARG A 286 -9.54 2.07 -19.71
N LEU A 287 -8.75 1.69 -18.70
CA LEU A 287 -8.07 2.62 -17.81
C LEU A 287 -7.05 3.46 -18.57
N ARG A 288 -6.19 2.82 -19.37
CA ARG A 288 -5.19 3.51 -20.19
C ARG A 288 -5.82 4.55 -21.12
N ARG A 289 -6.95 4.20 -21.76
CA ARG A 289 -7.69 5.16 -22.62
C ARG A 289 -8.23 6.34 -21.83
N GLY A 290 -8.78 6.10 -20.63
CA GLY A 290 -9.24 7.16 -19.73
C GLY A 290 -8.10 8.07 -19.27
N MET A 291 -6.94 7.50 -18.88
CA MET A 291 -5.75 8.25 -18.45
C MET A 291 -5.19 9.12 -19.60
N LEU A 292 -5.07 8.57 -20.81
CA LEU A 292 -4.63 9.33 -21.98
C LEU A 292 -5.61 10.46 -22.35
N GLY A 293 -6.91 10.21 -22.23
CA GLY A 293 -7.94 11.24 -22.39
C GLY A 293 -7.85 12.35 -21.38
N ALA A 294 -7.57 12.03 -20.11
CA ALA A 294 -7.37 13.01 -19.04
C ALA A 294 -6.10 13.87 -19.25
N LEU A 295 -5.08 13.31 -19.89
CA LEU A 295 -3.84 14.02 -20.27
C LEU A 295 -3.97 14.85 -21.56
N GLY A 296 -5.18 14.91 -22.18
CA GLY A 296 -5.39 15.66 -23.42
C GLY A 296 -4.77 15.01 -24.68
N CYS A 297 -4.26 13.78 -24.58
CA CYS A 297 -3.76 13.04 -25.74
C CYS A 297 -4.93 12.57 -26.60
N PRO A 298 -5.04 12.96 -27.89
CA PRO A 298 -6.10 12.48 -28.77
C PRO A 298 -5.99 10.96 -28.88
N SER A 299 -6.98 10.26 -28.31
CA SER A 299 -7.09 8.82 -28.51
C SER A 299 -7.50 8.54 -29.96
N THR A 300 -6.54 8.24 -30.81
CA THR A 300 -6.72 7.91 -32.23
C THR A 300 -7.51 6.62 -32.50
N LEU A 301 -8.11 6.05 -31.47
CA LEU A 301 -8.98 4.88 -31.54
C LEU A 301 -10.45 5.28 -31.28
N ARG A 302 -11.06 6.00 -32.23
CA ARG A 302 -12.52 6.06 -32.29
C ARG A 302 -13.04 4.64 -32.48
N VAL A 303 -13.69 4.10 -31.45
CA VAL A 303 -14.55 2.92 -31.63
C VAL A 303 -15.67 3.35 -32.54
N ALA A 304 -15.76 2.73 -33.73
CA ALA A 304 -16.91 2.85 -34.58
C ALA A 304 -18.20 2.61 -33.79
N PRO A 305 -19.24 3.44 -33.93
CA PRO A 305 -20.51 3.24 -33.26
C PRO A 305 -21.04 1.86 -33.65
N ARG A 306 -21.45 1.05 -32.65
CA ARG A 306 -22.16 -0.23 -32.93
C ARG A 306 -23.30 0.05 -33.86
N PRO A 307 -23.45 -0.69 -34.99
CA PRO A 307 -24.61 -0.56 -35.85
C PRO A 307 -25.87 -0.81 -34.98
N LYS A 308 -26.81 0.12 -35.02
CA LYS A 308 -28.15 -0.08 -34.45
C LYS A 308 -28.72 -1.35 -35.05
N ARG A 309 -28.97 -2.38 -34.24
CA ARG A 309 -29.81 -3.50 -34.67
C ARG A 309 -31.18 -2.91 -35.04
N SER A 310 -31.48 -2.81 -36.32
CA SER A 310 -32.85 -2.68 -36.81
C SER A 310 -33.56 -3.98 -36.44
N HIS A 311 -34.54 -3.90 -35.53
CA HIS A 311 -35.53 -4.95 -35.33
C HIS A 311 -36.44 -4.92 -36.53
N PRO A 312 -36.77 -6.08 -37.17
CA PRO A 312 -37.88 -6.21 -38.06
C PRO A 312 -39.19 -6.20 -37.29
#